data_97cd0ff512c92d10e5b31c9dabfdad22
#
_entry.id   97cd0ff512c92d10e5b31c9dabfdad22
#
_cell.length_a   1.000
_cell.length_b   1.000
_cell.length_c   1.000
_cell.angle_alpha   90.00
_cell.angle_beta   90.00
_cell.angle_gamma   90.00
#
_symmetry.space_group_name_H-M   'P 1'
#
loop_
_entity.id
_entity.type
_entity.pdbx_description
1 polymer ?
#
loop_
_entity_poly.entity_id
_entity_poly.type
_entity_poly.pdbx_seq_one_letter_code
_entity_poly.pdbx_strand_id
1 'polypeptide(L)'
;MALILVVEDDEVNQELVTRFLKRDGHRVLVAADGLTGVQTALEHVPDVIIMDLRLPGLDGWEAAQRIRSNAKTSQIPVIALTAHALPEDVYRAKKAGCDAFETKPVVYERLLKKVDDLVARRPVTRLA
;
A
#
# COMPACT_ATOMS: atom_id res chain seq x y z
N MET A 1 -9.04 -1.17 -13.90
CA MET A 1 -7.62 -1.54 -13.82
C MET A 1 -6.82 -0.42 -13.17
N ALA A 2 -6.02 -0.77 -12.18
CA ALA A 2 -5.22 0.20 -11.46
C ALA A 2 -3.75 -0.20 -11.44
N LEU A 3 -2.86 0.77 -11.21
CA LEU A 3 -1.45 0.52 -10.95
C LEU A 3 -1.27 0.47 -9.43
N ILE A 4 -0.82 -0.66 -8.91
CA ILE A 4 -0.69 -0.90 -7.47
C ILE A 4 0.77 -1.14 -7.13
N LEU A 5 1.27 -0.43 -6.13
CA LEU A 5 2.59 -0.67 -5.56
C LEU A 5 2.45 -1.55 -4.33
N VAL A 6 3.17 -2.66 -4.30
CA VAL A 6 3.22 -3.56 -3.15
C VAL A 6 4.60 -3.41 -2.51
N VAL A 7 4.64 -2.98 -1.26
CA VAL A 7 5.87 -2.85 -0.48
C VAL A 7 5.90 -3.94 0.57
N GLU A 8 6.73 -4.95 0.34
CA GLU A 8 6.79 -6.18 1.12
C GLU A 8 8.17 -6.80 0.98
N ASP A 9 8.82 -7.15 2.07
CA ASP A 9 10.16 -7.71 2.05
C ASP A 9 10.22 -9.23 1.84
N ASP A 10 9.13 -9.95 2.14
CA ASP A 10 9.08 -11.40 1.97
C ASP A 10 8.68 -11.75 0.54
N GLU A 11 9.55 -12.48 -0.15
CA GLU A 11 9.34 -12.85 -1.56
C GLU A 11 8.08 -13.70 -1.77
N VAL A 12 7.75 -14.60 -0.84
CA VAL A 12 6.56 -15.43 -0.96
C VAL A 12 5.30 -14.56 -0.89
N ASN A 13 5.26 -13.63 0.06
CA ASN A 13 4.13 -12.70 0.19
C ASN A 13 4.03 -11.77 -1.01
N GLN A 14 5.17 -11.28 -1.53
CA GLN A 14 5.19 -10.47 -2.76
C GLN A 14 4.53 -11.21 -3.90
N GLU A 15 4.93 -12.46 -4.11
CA GLU A 15 4.42 -13.28 -5.22
C GLU A 15 2.93 -13.55 -5.10
N LEU A 16 2.48 -13.91 -3.89
CA LEU A 16 1.07 -14.22 -3.67
C LEU A 16 0.18 -13.01 -3.88
N VAL A 17 0.52 -11.88 -3.27
CA VAL A 17 -0.26 -10.64 -3.41
C VAL A 17 -0.27 -10.19 -4.87
N THR A 18 0.88 -10.21 -5.52
CA THR A 18 1.00 -9.83 -6.93
C THR A 18 0.13 -10.69 -7.82
N ARG A 19 0.14 -12.01 -7.59
CA ARG A 19 -0.66 -12.94 -8.39
C ARG A 19 -2.15 -12.63 -8.30
N PHE A 20 -2.66 -12.40 -7.09
CA PHE A 20 -4.07 -12.11 -6.90
C PHE A 20 -4.48 -10.76 -7.49
N LEU A 21 -3.63 -9.75 -7.35
CA LEU A 21 -3.90 -8.45 -7.93
C LEU A 21 -3.91 -8.49 -9.45
N LYS A 22 -2.98 -9.21 -10.05
CA LYS A 22 -2.94 -9.39 -11.52
C LYS A 22 -4.16 -10.15 -12.03
N ARG A 23 -4.61 -11.15 -11.30
CA ARG A 23 -5.83 -11.89 -11.66
C ARG A 23 -7.05 -10.98 -11.67
N ASP A 24 -7.06 -9.96 -10.80
CA ASP A 24 -8.14 -8.99 -10.75
C ASP A 24 -7.97 -7.86 -11.79
N GLY A 25 -7.01 -7.98 -12.68
CA GLY A 25 -6.81 -7.06 -13.79
C GLY A 25 -5.92 -5.87 -13.49
N HIS A 26 -5.21 -5.85 -12.35
CA HIS A 26 -4.35 -4.73 -11.98
C HIS A 26 -2.92 -4.91 -12.48
N ARG A 27 -2.23 -3.79 -12.67
CA ARG A 27 -0.79 -3.75 -12.89
C ARG A 27 -0.11 -3.61 -11.54
N VAL A 28 1.01 -4.29 -11.33
CA VAL A 28 1.67 -4.34 -10.03
C VAL A 28 3.14 -3.97 -10.14
N LEU A 29 3.59 -3.08 -9.26
CA LEU A 29 5.00 -2.81 -9.00
C LEU A 29 5.32 -3.33 -7.61
N VAL A 30 6.53 -3.84 -7.40
CA VAL A 30 6.96 -4.41 -6.12
C VAL A 30 8.20 -3.70 -5.63
N ALA A 31 8.23 -3.35 -4.34
CA ALA A 31 9.41 -2.85 -3.64
C ALA A 31 9.64 -3.71 -2.41
N ALA A 32 10.91 -4.03 -2.14
CA ALA A 32 11.27 -4.96 -1.06
C ALA A 32 11.55 -4.27 0.28
N ASP A 33 11.58 -2.94 0.30
CA ASP A 33 11.84 -2.17 1.53
C ASP A 33 11.15 -0.80 1.46
N GLY A 34 11.11 -0.13 2.60
CA GLY A 34 10.41 1.14 2.72
C GLY A 34 10.98 2.26 1.87
N LEU A 35 12.31 2.37 1.80
CA LEU A 35 12.96 3.41 1.03
C LEU A 35 12.69 3.26 -0.47
N THR A 36 12.86 2.04 -0.98
CA THR A 36 12.55 1.73 -2.39
C THR A 36 11.07 1.96 -2.67
N GLY A 37 10.19 1.63 -1.71
CA GLY A 37 8.77 1.87 -1.83
C GLY A 37 8.44 3.35 -2.01
N VAL A 38 9.04 4.22 -1.19
CA VAL A 38 8.85 5.66 -1.31
C VAL A 38 9.36 6.16 -2.67
N GLN A 39 10.55 5.73 -3.08
CA GLN A 39 11.12 6.12 -4.36
C GLN A 39 10.25 5.68 -5.53
N THR A 40 9.75 4.45 -5.51
CA THR A 40 8.88 3.92 -6.55
C THR A 40 7.57 4.69 -6.61
N ALA A 41 7.00 5.03 -5.46
CA ALA A 41 5.79 5.84 -5.39
C ALA A 41 6.00 7.21 -6.04
N LEU A 42 7.13 7.85 -5.78
CA LEU A 42 7.44 9.16 -6.37
C LEU A 42 7.62 9.07 -7.88
N GLU A 43 8.26 8.01 -8.38
CA GLU A 43 8.53 7.85 -9.81
C GLU A 43 7.28 7.50 -10.60
N HIS A 44 6.45 6.60 -10.09
CA HIS A 44 5.35 6.00 -10.85
C HIS A 44 3.97 6.48 -10.46
N VAL A 45 3.84 7.13 -9.31
CA VAL A 45 2.57 7.65 -8.78
C VAL A 45 1.45 6.61 -8.93
N PRO A 46 1.54 5.48 -8.21
CA PRO A 46 0.54 4.42 -8.34
C PRO A 46 -0.83 4.86 -7.85
N ASP A 47 -1.83 4.08 -8.18
CA ASP A 47 -3.21 4.36 -7.78
C ASP A 47 -3.50 3.96 -6.35
N VAL A 48 -2.84 2.92 -5.85
CA VAL A 48 -2.95 2.42 -4.48
C VAL A 48 -1.60 1.85 -4.08
N ILE A 49 -1.25 2.00 -2.80
CA ILE A 49 -0.06 1.38 -2.22
C ILE A 49 -0.51 0.39 -1.15
N ILE A 50 0.00 -0.84 -1.22
CA ILE A 50 -0.16 -1.84 -0.18
C ILE A 50 1.17 -1.91 0.54
N MET A 51 1.19 -1.54 1.83
CA MET A 51 2.40 -1.32 2.60
C MET A 51 2.47 -2.25 3.80
N ASP A 52 3.46 -3.14 3.82
CA ASP A 52 3.79 -3.89 5.03
C ASP A 52 4.35 -2.91 6.06
N LEU A 53 3.86 -2.98 7.29
CA LEU A 53 4.33 -2.09 8.36
C LEU A 53 5.68 -2.53 8.94
N ARG A 54 6.01 -3.82 8.87
CA ARG A 54 7.26 -4.37 9.40
C ARG A 54 8.26 -4.59 8.28
N LEU A 55 8.99 -3.54 7.94
CA LEU A 55 9.98 -3.56 6.86
C LEU A 55 11.39 -3.33 7.42
N PRO A 56 12.43 -3.90 6.78
CA PRO A 56 13.80 -3.59 7.16
C PRO A 56 14.15 -2.14 6.82
N GLY A 57 15.05 -1.54 7.61
CA GLY A 57 15.47 -0.16 7.42
C GLY A 57 14.35 0.81 7.72
N LEU A 58 13.88 1.54 6.72
CA LEU A 58 12.75 2.45 6.84
C LEU A 58 11.47 1.63 6.97
N ASP A 59 10.82 1.66 8.15
CA ASP A 59 9.61 0.88 8.38
C ASP A 59 8.39 1.45 7.62
N GLY A 60 7.30 0.65 7.60
CA GLY A 60 6.10 1.00 6.83
C GLY A 60 5.39 2.24 7.35
N TRP A 61 5.40 2.50 8.66
CA TRP A 61 4.79 3.70 9.22
C TRP A 61 5.50 4.95 8.73
N GLU A 62 6.83 4.96 8.79
CA GLU A 62 7.60 6.10 8.33
C GLU A 62 7.53 6.26 6.82
N ALA A 63 7.55 5.15 6.08
CA ALA A 63 7.37 5.20 4.63
C ALA A 63 6.02 5.83 4.27
N ALA A 64 4.94 5.44 4.95
CA ALA A 64 3.61 6.02 4.74
C ALA A 64 3.60 7.52 5.04
N GLN A 65 4.26 7.94 6.12
CA GLN A 65 4.37 9.38 6.44
C GLN A 65 5.08 10.15 5.34
N ARG A 66 6.18 9.62 4.81
CA ARG A 66 6.92 10.27 3.72
C ARG A 66 6.08 10.38 2.45
N ILE A 67 5.34 9.33 2.12
CA ILE A 67 4.42 9.34 0.98
C ILE A 67 3.36 10.42 1.17
N ARG A 68 2.78 10.50 2.37
CA ARG A 68 1.73 11.48 2.66
C ARG A 68 2.26 12.92 2.69
N SER A 69 3.53 13.10 3.04
CA SER A 69 4.14 14.42 3.18
C SER A 69 4.59 15.03 1.85
N ASN A 70 4.68 14.26 0.78
CA ASN A 70 5.12 14.77 -0.51
C ASN A 70 3.88 15.10 -1.36
N ALA A 71 3.84 16.32 -1.92
CA ALA A 71 2.70 16.78 -2.70
C ALA A 71 2.37 15.85 -3.88
N LYS A 72 3.39 15.22 -4.44
CA LYS A 72 3.23 14.34 -5.61
C LYS A 72 2.51 13.03 -5.26
N THR A 73 2.65 12.56 -4.01
CA THR A 73 2.11 11.28 -3.55
C THR A 73 1.09 11.41 -2.43
N SER A 74 0.81 12.63 -1.97
CA SER A 74 -0.03 12.87 -0.79
C SER A 74 -1.46 12.35 -0.92
N GLN A 75 -1.96 12.17 -2.12
CA GLN A 75 -3.33 11.71 -2.37
C GLN A 75 -3.43 10.22 -2.68
N ILE A 76 -2.30 9.50 -2.72
CA ILE A 76 -2.32 8.07 -3.02
C ILE A 76 -2.84 7.32 -1.79
N PRO A 77 -3.91 6.52 -1.93
CA PRO A 77 -4.40 5.69 -0.82
C PRO A 77 -3.37 4.64 -0.43
N VAL A 78 -3.23 4.42 0.88
CA VAL A 78 -2.30 3.44 1.44
C VAL A 78 -3.07 2.43 2.28
N ILE A 79 -2.93 1.15 1.95
CA ILE A 79 -3.45 0.04 2.74
C ILE A 79 -2.29 -0.54 3.53
N ALA A 80 -2.37 -0.48 4.86
CA ALA A 80 -1.36 -1.07 5.73
C ALA A 80 -1.62 -2.55 5.92
N LEU A 81 -0.56 -3.37 5.81
CA LEU A 81 -0.60 -4.80 6.14
C LEU A 81 0.25 -5.05 7.37
N THR A 82 -0.23 -5.88 8.29
CA THR A 82 0.56 -6.26 9.45
C THR A 82 0.15 -7.63 9.98
N ALA A 83 1.12 -8.35 10.58
CA ALA A 83 0.85 -9.59 11.29
C ALA A 83 0.24 -9.34 12.68
N HIS A 84 0.28 -8.09 13.16
CA HIS A 84 -0.19 -7.70 14.48
C HIS A 84 -1.24 -6.62 14.37
N ALA A 85 -2.45 -6.92 14.86
CA ALA A 85 -3.59 -6.02 14.77
C ALA A 85 -3.98 -5.45 16.15
N LEU A 86 -2.97 -5.09 16.96
CA LEU A 86 -3.23 -4.45 18.24
C LEU A 86 -3.81 -3.05 18.03
N PRO A 87 -4.65 -2.56 18.96
CA PRO A 87 -5.25 -1.22 18.81
C PRO A 87 -4.21 -0.11 18.59
N GLU A 88 -3.07 -0.16 19.24
CA GLU A 88 -2.00 0.82 19.04
C GLU A 88 -1.40 0.76 17.64
N ASP A 89 -1.35 -0.41 17.01
CA ASP A 89 -0.84 -0.56 15.65
C ASP A 89 -1.79 0.10 14.65
N VAL A 90 -3.09 -0.12 14.83
CA VAL A 90 -4.12 0.49 13.99
C VAL A 90 -4.10 2.01 14.14
N TYR A 91 -4.01 2.49 15.39
CA TYR A 91 -3.94 3.92 15.67
C TYR A 91 -2.73 4.55 15.00
N ARG A 92 -1.57 3.92 15.14
CA ARG A 92 -0.32 4.39 14.55
C ARG A 92 -0.38 4.43 13.03
N ALA A 93 -1.00 3.42 12.41
CA ALA A 93 -1.17 3.38 10.96
C ALA A 93 -2.04 4.55 10.48
N LYS A 94 -3.13 4.84 11.18
CA LYS A 94 -3.98 5.99 10.86
C LYS A 94 -3.22 7.31 11.00
N LYS A 95 -2.45 7.46 12.07
CA LYS A 95 -1.62 8.64 12.31
C LYS A 95 -0.57 8.83 11.21
N ALA A 96 -0.04 7.73 10.68
CA ALA A 96 0.93 7.77 9.60
C ALA A 96 0.31 8.13 8.25
N GLY A 97 -1.03 8.15 8.17
CA GLY A 97 -1.75 8.52 6.95
C GLY A 97 -2.25 7.34 6.13
N CYS A 98 -2.30 6.14 6.71
CA CYS A 98 -2.89 4.98 6.05
C CYS A 98 -4.41 5.10 5.99
N ASP A 99 -4.98 4.71 4.85
CA ASP A 99 -6.42 4.84 4.59
C ASP A 99 -7.19 3.57 4.96
N ALA A 100 -6.52 2.43 4.99
CA ALA A 100 -7.10 1.16 5.34
C ALA A 100 -6.06 0.28 6.02
N PHE A 101 -6.52 -0.78 6.65
CA PHE A 101 -5.68 -1.66 7.45
C PHE A 101 -6.15 -3.09 7.24
N GLU A 102 -5.21 -4.01 7.00
CA GLU A 102 -5.51 -5.43 6.85
C GLU A 102 -4.48 -6.26 7.59
N THR A 103 -4.90 -7.40 8.09
CA THR A 103 -4.03 -8.30 8.86
C THR A 103 -3.52 -9.45 8.02
N LYS A 104 -2.35 -9.97 8.38
CA LYS A 104 -1.81 -11.21 7.83
C LYS A 104 -2.25 -12.39 8.72
N PRO A 105 -2.51 -13.57 8.16
CA PRO A 105 -2.42 -13.89 6.73
C PRO A 105 -3.48 -13.16 5.93
N VAL A 106 -3.14 -12.75 4.71
CA VAL A 106 -4.01 -11.93 3.88
C VAL A 106 -5.24 -12.72 3.44
N VAL A 107 -6.43 -12.14 3.66
CA VAL A 107 -7.66 -12.63 3.06
C VAL A 107 -7.87 -11.83 1.78
N TYR A 108 -7.59 -12.44 0.65
CA TYR A 108 -7.46 -11.71 -0.61
C TYR A 108 -8.76 -11.04 -1.06
N GLU A 109 -9.91 -11.66 -0.80
CA GLU A 109 -11.20 -11.04 -1.15
C GLU A 109 -11.38 -9.71 -0.42
N ARG A 110 -10.98 -9.64 0.86
CA ARG A 110 -11.06 -8.39 1.63
C ARG A 110 -10.06 -7.36 1.12
N LEU A 111 -8.85 -7.80 0.80
CA LEU A 111 -7.82 -6.90 0.26
C LEU A 111 -8.26 -6.34 -1.09
N LEU A 112 -8.74 -7.17 -1.99
CA LEU A 112 -9.21 -6.75 -3.31
C LEU A 112 -10.37 -5.77 -3.19
N LYS A 113 -11.30 -6.02 -2.27
CA LYS A 113 -12.41 -5.10 -2.04
C LYS A 113 -11.92 -3.74 -1.57
N LYS A 114 -10.96 -3.70 -0.65
CA LYS A 114 -10.38 -2.44 -0.20
C LYS A 114 -9.68 -1.69 -1.33
N VAL A 115 -8.93 -2.40 -2.16
CA VAL A 115 -8.29 -1.82 -3.33
C VAL A 115 -9.34 -1.19 -4.25
N ASP A 116 -10.37 -1.95 -4.61
CA ASP A 116 -11.41 -1.47 -5.52
C ASP A 116 -12.15 -0.26 -4.95
N ASP A 117 -12.47 -0.30 -3.65
CA ASP A 117 -13.15 0.81 -2.97
C ASP A 117 -12.29 2.08 -2.98
N LEU A 118 -11.00 1.95 -2.72
CA LEU A 118 -10.10 3.11 -2.68
C LEU A 118 -9.85 3.67 -4.07
N VAL A 119 -9.71 2.83 -5.07
CA VAL A 119 -9.56 3.28 -6.46
C VAL A 119 -10.80 4.04 -6.90
N ALA A 120 -12.00 3.54 -6.55
CA ALA A 120 -13.26 4.20 -6.91
C ALA A 120 -13.44 5.57 -6.27
N ARG A 121 -12.80 5.82 -5.11
CA ARG A 121 -12.89 7.10 -4.40
C ARG A 121 -11.88 8.15 -4.85
N ARG A 122 -10.99 7.81 -5.77
CA ARG A 122 -9.94 8.75 -6.17
C ARG A 122 -10.55 9.99 -6.82
N PRO A 123 -10.02 11.19 -6.49
CA PRO A 123 -10.51 12.42 -7.08
C PRO A 123 -10.35 12.42 -8.60
N VAL A 124 -11.40 12.83 -9.30
CA VAL A 124 -11.39 12.94 -10.78
C VAL A 124 -10.30 13.89 -11.25
N THR A 125 -9.97 14.89 -10.45
CA THR A 125 -8.94 15.88 -10.77
C THR A 125 -7.57 15.25 -11.07
N ARG A 126 -7.33 14.02 -10.62
CA ARG A 126 -6.08 13.33 -10.96
C ARG A 126 -5.98 12.93 -12.41
N LEU A 127 -7.08 12.91 -13.09
CA LEU A 127 -7.15 12.54 -14.51
C LEU A 127 -6.84 13.70 -15.44
N ALA A 128 -6.82 14.88 -14.91
CA ALA A 128 -6.59 16.10 -15.70
C ALA A 128 -5.11 16.27 -16.06
#